data_215aa62b5e5bd2940771473fbacb3273
#
_entry.id   215aa62b5e5bd2940771473fbacb3273
#
_cell.length_a   1.000
_cell.length_b   1.000
_cell.length_c   1.000
_cell.angle_alpha   90.00
_cell.angle_beta   90.00
_cell.angle_gamma   90.00
#
_symmetry.space_group_name_H-M   'P 1'
#
loop_
_entity.id
_entity.type
_entity.pdbx_description
1 polymer ?
#
loop_
_entity_poly.entity_id
_entity_poly.type
_entity_poly.pdbx_seq_one_letter_code
_entity_poly.pdbx_strand_id
1 'polypeptide(L)' 'MKYTKEQRLDIGRRIYDGEISRYEAAEEYGINEQTARNYMRMYRDANRLPPKRGQKSISAPS' A
#
# COMPACT_ATOMS: atom_id res chain seq x y z
N MET A 1 -6.19 3.16 17.55
CA MET A 1 -5.60 2.43 16.41
C MET A 1 -4.52 1.51 16.89
N LYS A 2 -4.45 0.37 16.29
CA LYS A 2 -3.50 -0.65 16.69
C LYS A 2 -2.07 -0.31 16.36
N TYR A 3 -1.86 0.41 15.27
CA TYR A 3 -0.54 0.65 14.73
C TYR A 3 -0.21 2.11 14.75
N THR A 4 1.06 2.43 15.02
CA THR A 4 1.54 3.80 14.97
C THR A 4 1.60 4.25 13.51
N LYS A 5 1.79 5.56 13.32
CA LYS A 5 1.93 6.08 11.97
C LYS A 5 3.10 5.44 11.25
N GLU A 6 4.21 5.26 11.94
CA GLU A 6 5.39 4.63 11.35
C GLU A 6 5.12 3.20 10.92
N GLN A 7 4.41 2.47 11.77
CA GLN A 7 4.05 1.08 11.45
C GLN A 7 3.13 1.03 10.25
N ARG A 8 2.17 1.94 10.18
CA ARG A 8 1.25 1.99 9.04
C ARG A 8 1.99 2.31 7.74
N LEU A 9 2.96 3.21 7.82
CA LEU A 9 3.77 3.54 6.65
C LEU A 9 4.65 2.37 6.23
N ASP A 10 5.16 1.61 7.20
CA ASP A 10 5.95 0.43 6.89
C ASP A 10 5.12 -0.64 6.19
N ILE A 11 3.91 -0.85 6.69
CA ILE A 11 2.98 -1.79 6.04
C ILE A 11 2.73 -1.34 4.60
N GLY A 12 2.49 -0.05 4.43
CA GLY A 12 2.27 0.49 3.10
C GLY A 12 3.47 0.32 2.19
N ARG A 13 4.67 0.48 2.75
CA ARG A 13 5.90 0.29 1.99
C ARG A 13 6.01 -1.13 1.47
N ARG A 14 5.71 -2.09 2.31
CA ARG A 14 5.80 -3.50 1.90
C ARG A 14 4.84 -3.81 0.77
N ILE A 15 3.64 -3.24 0.85
CA ILE A 15 2.65 -3.43 -0.21
C ILE A 15 3.10 -2.72 -1.49
N TYR A 16 3.58 -1.50 -1.35
CA TYR A 16 4.01 -0.71 -2.52
C TYR A 16 5.19 -1.39 -3.23
N ASP A 17 6.12 -1.92 -2.45
CA ASP A 17 7.31 -2.57 -3.00
C ASP A 17 7.00 -3.95 -3.58
N GLY A 18 5.82 -4.48 -3.32
CA GLY A 18 5.45 -5.78 -3.81
C GLY A 18 5.90 -6.94 -2.95
N GLU A 19 6.35 -6.67 -1.73
CA GLU A 19 6.73 -7.74 -0.82
C GLU A 19 5.53 -8.58 -0.41
N ILE A 20 4.40 -7.91 -0.19
CA ILE A 20 3.16 -8.58 0.14
C ILE A 20 2.03 -7.88 -0.63
N SER A 21 0.94 -8.61 -0.84
CA SER A 21 -0.24 -8.00 -1.44
C SER A 21 -1.08 -7.36 -0.34
N ARG A 22 -2.05 -6.53 -0.73
CA ARG A 22 -2.96 -5.95 0.25
C ARG A 22 -3.77 -7.04 0.96
N TYR A 23 -4.03 -8.15 0.27
CA TYR A 23 -4.75 -9.27 0.88
C TYR A 23 -3.91 -9.93 1.96
N GLU A 24 -2.63 -10.13 1.65
CA GLU A 24 -1.71 -10.69 2.61
C GLU A 24 -1.52 -9.76 3.81
N ALA A 25 -1.42 -8.47 3.54
CA ALA A 25 -1.29 -7.49 4.61
C ALA A 25 -2.53 -7.49 5.50
N ALA A 26 -3.70 -7.57 4.89
CA ALA A 26 -4.94 -7.61 5.65
C ALA A 26 -4.94 -8.80 6.61
N GLU A 27 -4.49 -9.94 6.14
CA GLU A 27 -4.46 -11.15 6.93
C GLU A 27 -3.38 -11.09 8.00
N GLU A 28 -2.19 -10.68 7.62
CA GLU A 28 -1.04 -10.67 8.52
C GLU A 28 -1.22 -9.67 9.66
N TYR A 29 -1.75 -8.52 9.37
CA TYR A 29 -1.87 -7.44 10.34
C TYR A 29 -3.26 -7.33 10.95
N GLY A 30 -4.20 -8.16 10.53
CA GLY A 30 -5.54 -8.13 11.08
C GLY A 30 -6.32 -6.88 10.70
N ILE A 31 -6.10 -6.36 9.51
CA ILE A 31 -6.81 -5.20 8.98
C ILE A 31 -7.57 -5.62 7.74
N ASN A 32 -8.47 -4.77 7.25
CA ASN A 32 -9.16 -5.15 6.03
C ASN A 32 -8.37 -4.67 4.80
N GLU A 33 -8.76 -5.15 3.65
CA GLU A 33 -8.05 -4.85 2.41
C GLU A 33 -8.04 -3.37 2.07
N GLN A 34 -9.15 -2.70 2.35
CA GLN A 34 -9.25 -1.28 2.10
C GLN A 34 -8.28 -0.50 2.97
N THR A 35 -8.16 -0.91 4.23
CA THR A 35 -7.21 -0.27 5.14
C THR A 35 -5.78 -0.49 4.67
N ALA A 36 -5.47 -1.71 4.23
CA ALA A 36 -4.14 -2.02 3.70
C ALA A 36 -3.82 -1.13 2.50
N ARG A 37 -4.78 -0.97 1.62
CA ARG A 37 -4.62 -0.11 0.46
C ARG A 37 -4.40 1.35 0.88
N ASN A 38 -5.12 1.80 1.88
CA ASN A 38 -4.95 3.17 2.39
C ASN A 38 -3.55 3.38 2.94
N TYR A 39 -3.01 2.38 3.63
CA TYR A 39 -1.64 2.47 4.14
C TYR A 39 -0.63 2.58 3.00
N MET A 40 -0.85 1.82 1.94
CA MET A 40 0.02 1.90 0.77
C MET A 40 -0.04 3.29 0.14
N ARG A 41 -1.24 3.87 0.05
CA ARG A 41 -1.39 5.22 -0.47
C ARG A 41 -0.73 6.25 0.43
N MET A 42 -0.83 6.06 1.74
CA MET A 42 -0.17 6.96 2.69
C MET A 42 1.34 6.96 2.48
N TYR A 43 1.91 5.78 2.35
CA TYR A 43 3.34 5.65 2.10
C TYR A 43 3.73 6.31 0.79
N ARG A 44 2.98 6.05 -0.25
CA ARG A 44 3.24 6.62 -1.56
C ARG A 44 3.21 8.14 -1.51
N ASP A 45 2.17 8.69 -0.87
CA ASP A 45 2.01 10.14 -0.80
C ASP A 45 3.08 10.77 0.08
N ALA A 46 3.40 10.13 1.19
CA ALA A 46 4.40 10.67 2.13
C ALA A 46 5.79 10.74 1.48
N ASN A 47 6.08 9.84 0.57
CA ASN A 47 7.37 9.77 -0.10
C ASN A 47 7.31 10.31 -1.54
N ARG A 48 6.15 10.82 -1.93
CA ARG A 48 5.95 11.40 -3.26
C ARG A 48 6.35 10.44 -4.38
N LEU A 49 5.94 9.19 -4.22
CA LEU A 49 6.26 8.15 -5.19
C LEU A 49 5.18 8.10 -6.27
N PRO A 50 5.51 7.61 -7.46
CA PRO A 50 4.51 7.46 -8.51
C PRO A 50 3.53 6.35 -8.14
N PRO A 51 2.30 6.39 -8.71
CA PRO A 51 1.35 5.30 -8.48
C PRO A 51 1.93 4.00 -8.99
N LYS A 52 1.73 3.01 -8.20
CA LYS A 52 2.14 1.69 -8.61
C LYS A 52 1.29 1.27 -9.79
N ARG A 53 1.64 0.84 -10.78
CA ARG A 53 0.98 0.49 -11.85
C ARG A 53 -0.10 0.15 -12.37
N GLY A 54 -0.26 0.45 -11.98
CA GLY A 54 -0.94 0.20 -12.39
C GLY A 54 -1.22 0.53 -13.21
N GLN A 55 -0.89 0.79 -13.11
CA GLN A 55 -0.90 1.09 -13.74
C GLN A 55 -0.84 1.03 -14.68
N LYS A 56 -0.70 1.00 -15.02
CA LYS A 56 -0.63 0.99 -15.97
C LYS A 56 -1.01 0.93 -16.70
N SER A 57 -1.07 1.08 -16.55
CA SER A 57 -1.47 1.14 -17.27
C SER A 57 -1.69 1.29 -17.95
N ILE A 58 -1.64 1.38 -18.00
CA ILE A 58 -1.93 1.58 -18.66
C ILE A 58 -2.03 1.68 -19.31
N SER A 59 -1.95 1.81 -19.28
CA SER A 59 -2.13 2.01 -19.95
C SER A 59 -2.27 2.27 -20.61
N ALA A 60 -2.26 2.48 -20.71
CA ALA A 60 -2.49 2.86 -21.40
C ALA A 60 -2.54 3.09 -22.11
N PRO A 61 -2.63 3.20 -22.50
CA PRO A 61 -2.74 3.53 -23.27
C PRO A 61 -2.73 3.74 -23.70
N SER A 62 -2.66 3.91 -23.42
CA SER A 62 -2.63 4.19 -23.96
C SER A 62 -2.72 4.28 -24.31
#